data_a0d78581940ebda291b796e6a5cd72f4
#
_entry.id   a0d78581940ebda291b796e6a5cd72f4
#
_cell.length_a   1.000
_cell.length_b   1.000
_cell.length_c   1.000
_cell.angle_alpha   90.00
_cell.angle_beta   90.00
_cell.angle_gamma   90.00
#
_symmetry.space_group_name_H-M   'P 1'
#
loop_
_entity.id
_entity.type
_entity.pdbx_description
1 polymer ?
#
loop_
_entity_poly.entity_id
_entity_poly.type
_entity_poly.pdbx_seq_one_letter_code
_entity_poly.pdbx_strand_id
1 'polypeptide(L)'
;MRHLIDPADFTLEETLSLMDLADRIHDDPAAYKDVAARKRLATLFYEPSTRTRLSFEAAMLNLGGQVLGFPDAGVSSASKGETVADTIRVISCVADIAAMRHPKEGAPLRASRYSRIPVINAGDGGHSHPTQTLLDMMTIRQRRGRLDHLTIGFCGDLKFGRTVHSLIKSLSRLPGMKFVLISPEELRVPDYIINEILEPNNIPYVETRSLEEALPELDILYMTRVQRERFFNEEDYVRLKNSYVLTKEKLNLAPADMAVLHPLPRVNEITLDVDDDPRAAYFDQVQNGVYMRMALIMTLLGLKDPKTGEVAFDVEG
;
A
#
# COMPACT_ATOMS: atom_id res chain seq x y z
N MET A 1 -0.03 14.03 18.71
CA MET A 1 -0.66 13.95 17.34
C MET A 1 0.18 13.01 16.49
N ARG A 2 -0.42 11.98 15.92
CA ARG A 2 0.26 10.93 15.14
C ARG A 2 0.15 11.17 13.63
N HIS A 3 1.11 10.59 12.91
CA HIS A 3 1.20 10.59 11.46
C HIS A 3 1.37 9.16 10.97
N LEU A 4 1.17 8.88 9.69
CA LEU A 4 1.57 7.64 9.05
C LEU A 4 2.58 7.95 7.94
N ILE A 5 3.86 7.81 8.22
CA ILE A 5 4.95 8.05 7.27
C ILE A 5 5.57 6.74 6.79
N ASP A 6 5.75 5.78 7.71
CA ASP A 6 6.24 4.42 7.44
C ASP A 6 5.28 3.40 8.07
N PRO A 7 5.15 2.17 7.52
CA PRO A 7 4.33 1.12 8.16
C PRO A 7 4.71 0.83 9.62
N ALA A 8 5.95 1.10 10.02
CA ALA A 8 6.44 0.91 11.38
C ALA A 8 5.96 1.99 12.38
N ASP A 9 5.34 3.07 11.92
CA ASP A 9 4.78 4.11 12.81
C ASP A 9 3.60 3.56 13.64
N PHE A 10 3.02 2.45 13.21
CA PHE A 10 2.00 1.73 13.96
C PHE A 10 2.55 0.39 14.47
N THR A 11 2.21 0.05 15.71
CA THR A 11 2.48 -1.28 16.25
C THR A 11 1.69 -2.33 15.46
N LEU A 12 2.02 -3.61 15.65
CA LEU A 12 1.25 -4.68 15.04
C LEU A 12 -0.20 -4.68 15.55
N GLU A 13 -0.41 -4.46 16.84
CA GLU A 13 -1.73 -4.38 17.47
C GLU A 13 -2.55 -3.22 16.90
N GLU A 14 -1.97 -2.04 16.79
CA GLU A 14 -2.61 -0.87 16.15
C GLU A 14 -2.96 -1.13 14.68
N THR A 15 -2.08 -1.80 13.95
CA THR A 15 -2.32 -2.20 12.56
C THR A 15 -3.51 -3.15 12.45
N LEU A 16 -3.60 -4.15 13.33
CA LEU A 16 -4.71 -5.10 13.38
C LEU A 16 -6.02 -4.39 13.76
N SER A 17 -6.00 -3.52 14.77
CA SER A 17 -7.17 -2.72 15.19
C SER A 17 -7.68 -1.82 14.07
N LEU A 18 -6.76 -1.22 13.28
CA LEU A 18 -7.11 -0.44 12.10
C LEU A 18 -7.79 -1.30 11.02
N MET A 19 -7.27 -2.51 10.80
CA MET A 19 -7.86 -3.46 9.86
C MET A 19 -9.25 -3.92 10.31
N ASP A 20 -9.44 -4.14 11.62
CA ASP A 20 -10.75 -4.50 12.18
C ASP A 20 -11.79 -3.39 11.99
N LEU A 21 -11.37 -2.13 12.12
CA LEU A 21 -12.23 -0.99 11.76
C LEU A 21 -12.54 -0.98 10.26
N ALA A 22 -11.53 -1.21 9.41
CA ALA A 22 -11.72 -1.25 7.96
C ALA A 22 -12.67 -2.37 7.52
N ASP A 23 -12.62 -3.56 8.14
CA ASP A 23 -13.56 -4.65 7.88
C ASP A 23 -14.99 -4.28 8.33
N ARG A 24 -15.17 -3.64 9.49
CA ARG A 24 -16.49 -3.14 9.90
C ARG A 24 -17.07 -2.08 8.95
N ILE A 25 -16.21 -1.22 8.39
CA ILE A 25 -16.60 -0.25 7.36
C ILE A 25 -16.98 -0.97 6.06
N HIS A 26 -16.21 -1.98 5.64
CA HIS A 26 -16.50 -2.80 4.47
C HIS A 26 -17.87 -3.48 4.58
N ASP A 27 -18.18 -4.06 5.75
CA ASP A 27 -19.42 -4.80 5.99
C ASP A 27 -20.66 -3.90 6.02
N ASP A 28 -20.52 -2.64 6.43
CA ASP A 28 -21.64 -1.70 6.53
C ASP A 28 -21.16 -0.24 6.32
N PRO A 29 -20.80 0.13 5.09
CA PRO A 29 -20.27 1.47 4.80
C PRO A 29 -21.30 2.58 5.05
N ALA A 30 -22.58 2.27 5.01
CA ALA A 30 -23.64 3.25 5.21
C ALA A 30 -23.67 3.82 6.64
N ALA A 31 -23.25 3.04 7.65
CA ALA A 31 -23.15 3.50 9.02
C ALA A 31 -22.09 4.62 9.22
N TYR A 32 -21.15 4.76 8.29
CA TYR A 32 -20.01 5.68 8.40
C TYR A 32 -20.14 6.97 7.57
N LYS A 33 -21.21 7.14 6.81
CA LYS A 33 -21.41 8.21 5.80
C LYS A 33 -21.31 9.66 6.31
N ASP A 34 -21.45 9.88 7.61
CA ASP A 34 -21.43 11.23 8.21
C ASP A 34 -20.37 11.37 9.32
N VAL A 35 -19.52 10.36 9.53
CA VAL A 35 -18.55 10.32 10.64
C VAL A 35 -17.52 11.47 10.55
N ALA A 36 -17.10 11.84 9.33
CA ALA A 36 -16.19 12.96 9.09
C ALA A 36 -16.89 14.23 8.60
N ALA A 37 -18.19 14.40 8.92
CA ALA A 37 -18.92 15.60 8.53
C ALA A 37 -18.17 16.89 8.94
N ARG A 38 -18.01 17.82 7.99
CA ARG A 38 -17.27 19.09 8.11
C ARG A 38 -15.75 18.96 8.24
N LYS A 39 -15.17 17.74 8.23
CA LYS A 39 -13.72 17.53 8.15
C LYS A 39 -13.23 17.68 6.72
N ARG A 40 -11.97 18.11 6.55
CA ARG A 40 -11.34 18.36 5.25
C ARG A 40 -10.06 17.57 5.14
N LEU A 41 -9.98 16.76 4.08
CA LEU A 41 -8.74 16.09 3.65
C LEU A 41 -8.04 16.94 2.59
N ALA A 42 -6.76 17.25 2.79
CA ALA A 42 -5.91 17.79 1.75
C ALA A 42 -5.17 16.67 1.00
N THR A 43 -5.38 16.56 -0.32
CA THR A 43 -4.61 15.66 -1.20
C THR A 43 -3.50 16.43 -1.90
N LEU A 44 -2.26 16.27 -1.43
CA LEU A 44 -1.07 17.02 -1.87
C LEU A 44 -0.20 16.11 -2.75
N PHE A 45 -0.50 16.06 -4.04
CA PHE A 45 0.16 15.16 -4.99
C PHE A 45 1.16 15.96 -5.82
N TYR A 46 2.47 15.83 -5.49
CA TYR A 46 3.57 16.46 -6.22
C TYR A 46 4.02 15.64 -7.44
N GLU A 47 3.55 14.41 -7.55
CA GLU A 47 3.64 13.57 -8.74
C GLU A 47 2.28 12.93 -9.05
N PRO A 48 1.94 12.71 -10.33
CA PRO A 48 0.67 12.12 -10.72
C PRO A 48 0.44 10.74 -10.12
N SER A 49 -0.75 10.52 -9.56
CA SER A 49 -1.19 9.20 -9.09
C SER A 49 -2.72 9.13 -9.08
N THR A 50 -3.28 8.56 -10.13
CA THR A 50 -4.74 8.48 -10.30
C THR A 50 -5.39 7.65 -9.19
N ARG A 51 -4.98 6.39 -9.01
CA ARG A 51 -5.62 5.47 -8.06
C ARG A 51 -5.50 5.92 -6.61
N THR A 52 -4.29 6.25 -6.16
CA THR A 52 -4.06 6.62 -4.77
C THR A 52 -4.83 7.89 -4.40
N ARG A 53 -4.80 8.91 -5.28
CA ARG A 53 -5.52 10.15 -5.06
C ARG A 53 -7.02 9.92 -5.00
N LEU A 54 -7.61 9.30 -6.04
CA LEU A 54 -9.05 9.03 -6.07
C LEU A 54 -9.52 8.17 -4.89
N SER A 55 -8.69 7.20 -4.45
CA SER A 55 -9.02 6.37 -3.29
C SER A 55 -9.04 7.16 -1.98
N PHE A 56 -8.12 8.10 -1.76
CA PHE A 56 -8.18 9.00 -0.60
C PHE A 56 -9.38 9.96 -0.65
N GLU A 57 -9.64 10.52 -1.83
CA GLU A 57 -10.77 11.41 -2.04
C GLU A 57 -12.10 10.67 -1.82
N ALA A 58 -12.26 9.48 -2.41
CA ALA A 58 -13.42 8.62 -2.19
C ALA A 58 -13.59 8.24 -0.72
N ALA A 59 -12.50 7.89 -0.02
CA ALA A 59 -12.55 7.56 1.39
C ALA A 59 -13.09 8.71 2.24
N MET A 60 -12.60 9.92 2.02
CA MET A 60 -13.07 11.11 2.76
C MET A 60 -14.52 11.47 2.42
N LEU A 61 -14.90 11.39 1.14
CA LEU A 61 -16.27 11.66 0.69
C LEU A 61 -17.26 10.62 1.25
N ASN A 62 -16.88 9.33 1.28
CA ASN A 62 -17.70 8.27 1.87
C ASN A 62 -17.91 8.43 3.39
N LEU A 63 -17.00 9.15 4.06
CA LEU A 63 -17.15 9.53 5.48
C LEU A 63 -17.96 10.83 5.68
N GLY A 64 -18.48 11.44 4.61
CA GLY A 64 -19.23 12.71 4.66
C GLY A 64 -18.36 13.96 4.80
N GLY A 65 -17.04 13.82 4.61
CA GLY A 65 -16.09 14.92 4.64
C GLY A 65 -15.95 15.65 3.31
N GLN A 66 -14.99 16.53 3.23
CA GLN A 66 -14.67 17.36 2.08
C GLN A 66 -13.23 17.17 1.65
N VAL A 67 -12.94 17.42 0.38
CA VAL A 67 -11.60 17.25 -0.20
C VAL A 67 -11.15 18.56 -0.82
N LEU A 68 -9.88 18.89 -0.63
CA LEU A 68 -9.17 19.98 -1.31
C LEU A 68 -7.74 19.52 -1.65
N GLY A 69 -7.05 20.21 -2.53
CA GLY A 69 -5.67 19.86 -2.84
C GLY A 69 -5.30 20.08 -4.30
N PHE A 70 -4.21 19.45 -4.73
CA PHE A 70 -3.71 19.54 -6.09
C PHE A 70 -3.20 18.16 -6.60
N PRO A 71 -3.36 17.90 -7.91
CA PRO A 71 -2.97 16.62 -8.52
C PRO A 71 -1.52 16.53 -8.98
N ASP A 72 -0.82 17.69 -9.06
CA ASP A 72 0.52 17.83 -9.62
C ASP A 72 1.21 19.07 -9.07
N ALA A 73 2.55 19.03 -8.91
CA ALA A 73 3.34 20.15 -8.44
C ALA A 73 3.25 21.38 -9.33
N GLY A 74 3.10 21.18 -10.64
CA GLY A 74 3.04 22.26 -11.62
C GLY A 74 1.84 23.19 -11.49
N VAL A 75 0.74 22.71 -10.87
CA VAL A 75 -0.47 23.51 -10.61
C VAL A 75 -0.56 24.02 -9.17
N SER A 76 0.54 23.92 -8.42
CA SER A 76 0.64 24.37 -7.03
C SER A 76 1.70 25.45 -6.85
N SER A 77 1.77 26.06 -5.67
CA SER A 77 2.82 27.05 -5.33
C SER A 77 4.23 26.45 -5.32
N ALA A 78 4.38 25.11 -5.33
CA ALA A 78 5.66 24.46 -5.50
C ALA A 78 6.36 24.85 -6.81
N SER A 79 5.59 25.09 -7.89
CA SER A 79 6.11 25.59 -9.17
C SER A 79 6.78 26.98 -9.06
N LYS A 80 6.46 27.73 -8.01
CA LYS A 80 7.05 29.05 -7.69
C LYS A 80 8.19 28.95 -6.68
N GLY A 81 8.57 27.72 -6.24
CA GLY A 81 9.64 27.49 -5.27
C GLY A 81 9.20 27.38 -3.81
N GLU A 82 7.87 27.28 -3.52
CA GLU A 82 7.39 27.05 -2.16
C GLU A 82 7.89 25.72 -1.62
N THR A 83 8.40 25.71 -0.39
CA THR A 83 8.93 24.51 0.25
C THR A 83 7.81 23.62 0.78
N VAL A 84 8.08 22.29 0.90
CA VAL A 84 7.15 21.35 1.54
C VAL A 84 6.77 21.81 2.96
N ALA A 85 7.72 22.41 3.69
CA ALA A 85 7.48 22.91 5.05
C ALA A 85 6.50 24.10 5.07
N ASP A 86 6.58 24.98 4.09
CA ASP A 86 5.65 26.12 4.01
C ASP A 86 4.30 25.68 3.48
N THR A 87 4.27 24.82 2.45
CA THR A 87 3.02 24.25 1.96
C THR A 87 2.22 23.58 3.08
N ILE A 88 2.85 22.71 3.90
CA ILE A 88 2.09 22.02 4.96
C ILE A 88 1.61 22.95 6.07
N ARG A 89 2.34 24.04 6.36
CA ARG A 89 1.89 25.06 7.31
C ARG A 89 0.64 25.79 6.80
N VAL A 90 0.62 26.15 5.50
CA VAL A 90 -0.55 26.76 4.85
C VAL A 90 -1.73 25.80 4.86
N ILE A 91 -1.50 24.56 4.46
CA ILE A 91 -2.54 23.51 4.44
C ILE A 91 -3.10 23.24 5.84
N SER A 92 -2.27 23.28 6.88
CA SER A 92 -2.71 23.14 8.27
C SER A 92 -3.68 24.25 8.73
N CYS A 93 -3.80 25.34 7.99
CA CYS A 93 -4.77 26.40 8.27
C CYS A 93 -6.15 26.14 7.65
N VAL A 94 -6.25 25.22 6.69
CA VAL A 94 -7.47 25.03 5.87
C VAL A 94 -7.98 23.59 5.81
N ALA A 95 -7.20 22.62 6.30
CA ALA A 95 -7.55 21.21 6.33
C ALA A 95 -7.37 20.61 7.73
N ASP A 96 -7.99 19.47 7.97
CA ASP A 96 -7.90 18.73 9.23
C ASP A 96 -6.90 17.55 9.16
N ILE A 97 -6.60 17.06 7.96
CA ILE A 97 -5.67 15.95 7.68
C ILE A 97 -5.11 16.10 6.27
N ALA A 98 -3.89 15.63 6.02
CA ALA A 98 -3.26 15.69 4.71
C ALA A 98 -2.72 14.33 4.26
N ALA A 99 -2.99 13.95 3.01
CA ALA A 99 -2.33 12.85 2.30
C ALA A 99 -1.33 13.44 1.30
N MET A 100 -0.03 13.15 1.48
CA MET A 100 1.03 13.70 0.65
C MET A 100 1.71 12.61 -0.17
N ARG A 101 1.78 12.81 -1.49
CA ARG A 101 2.60 12.03 -2.40
C ARG A 101 3.69 12.90 -3.01
N HIS A 102 4.95 12.44 -2.98
CA HIS A 102 6.08 13.25 -3.40
C HIS A 102 7.16 12.41 -4.10
N PRO A 103 7.82 12.92 -5.18
CA PRO A 103 8.90 12.19 -5.86
C PRO A 103 10.18 12.07 -5.02
N LYS A 104 10.39 12.96 -4.04
CA LYS A 104 11.58 12.93 -3.16
C LYS A 104 11.26 12.15 -1.88
N GLU A 105 12.12 11.19 -1.57
CA GLU A 105 12.09 10.43 -0.32
C GLU A 105 12.19 11.34 0.90
N GLY A 106 11.45 11.01 1.97
CA GLY A 106 11.42 11.78 3.21
C GLY A 106 10.63 13.10 3.17
N ALA A 107 10.02 13.48 2.04
CA ALA A 107 9.22 14.69 1.97
C ALA A 107 7.99 14.66 2.90
N PRO A 108 7.20 13.57 3.01
CA PRO A 108 6.13 13.45 4.00
C PRO A 108 6.64 13.50 5.45
N LEU A 109 7.81 12.91 5.74
CA LEU A 109 8.45 13.02 7.05
C LEU A 109 8.84 14.46 7.36
N ARG A 110 9.37 15.19 6.37
CA ARG A 110 9.63 16.61 6.55
C ARG A 110 8.34 17.39 6.79
N ALA A 111 7.27 17.11 6.03
CA ALA A 111 5.98 17.73 6.23
C ALA A 111 5.44 17.50 7.65
N SER A 112 5.50 16.26 8.16
CA SER A 112 4.98 15.93 9.50
C SER A 112 5.63 16.75 10.61
N ARG A 113 6.91 17.10 10.49
CA ARG A 113 7.65 17.94 11.47
C ARG A 113 7.19 19.40 11.55
N TYR A 114 6.52 19.90 10.51
CA TYR A 114 6.04 21.29 10.42
C TYR A 114 4.51 21.39 10.40
N SER A 115 3.82 20.25 10.39
CA SER A 115 2.38 20.15 10.32
C SER A 115 1.72 20.39 11.70
N ARG A 116 0.52 20.97 11.68
CA ARG A 116 -0.40 21.05 12.82
C ARG A 116 -1.59 20.08 12.66
N ILE A 117 -1.57 19.26 11.63
CA ILE A 117 -2.59 18.26 11.31
C ILE A 117 -1.91 16.92 11.01
N PRO A 118 -2.58 15.78 11.15
CA PRO A 118 -2.04 14.51 10.73
C PRO A 118 -1.59 14.49 9.27
N VAL A 119 -0.45 13.87 8.99
CA VAL A 119 0.09 13.68 7.64
C VAL A 119 0.17 12.19 7.34
N ILE A 120 -0.35 11.80 6.18
CA ILE A 120 -0.28 10.44 5.65
C ILE A 120 0.66 10.44 4.45
N ASN A 121 1.67 9.56 4.46
CA ASN A 121 2.49 9.29 3.30
C ASN A 121 1.70 8.47 2.26
N ALA A 122 1.35 9.09 1.14
CA ALA A 122 0.67 8.47 0.00
C ALA A 122 1.66 7.95 -1.08
N GLY A 123 2.94 7.82 -0.70
CA GLY A 123 4.07 7.36 -1.52
C GLY A 123 5.14 8.44 -1.68
N ASP A 124 6.38 8.12 -1.32
CA ASP A 124 7.54 9.01 -1.45
C ASP A 124 8.69 8.35 -2.20
N GLY A 125 8.89 8.74 -3.43
CA GLY A 125 9.98 8.26 -4.29
C GLY A 125 10.04 6.73 -4.39
N GLY A 126 11.20 6.16 -4.11
CA GLY A 126 11.43 4.71 -4.01
C GLY A 126 11.30 4.14 -2.59
N HIS A 127 11.09 4.99 -1.59
CA HIS A 127 11.21 4.64 -0.18
C HIS A 127 10.02 3.85 0.36
N SER A 128 8.82 4.44 0.47
CA SER A 128 7.69 3.80 1.17
C SER A 128 6.33 4.13 0.56
N HIS A 129 5.39 3.20 0.72
CA HIS A 129 3.97 3.41 0.43
C HIS A 129 3.10 2.74 1.51
N PRO A 130 3.06 3.30 2.73
CA PRO A 130 2.47 2.63 3.89
C PRO A 130 1.01 2.24 3.70
N THR A 131 0.22 3.07 3.02
CA THR A 131 -1.19 2.77 2.79
C THR A 131 -1.41 1.64 1.77
N GLN A 132 -0.44 1.37 0.87
CA GLN A 132 -0.49 0.19 0.03
C GLN A 132 -0.26 -1.06 0.88
N THR A 133 0.72 -1.04 1.75
CA THR A 133 1.00 -2.16 2.67
C THR A 133 -0.22 -2.51 3.51
N LEU A 134 -0.90 -1.52 4.08
CA LEU A 134 -2.09 -1.74 4.92
C LEU A 134 -3.24 -2.40 4.14
N LEU A 135 -3.53 -1.91 2.92
CA LEU A 135 -4.59 -2.50 2.10
C LEU A 135 -4.23 -3.89 1.55
N ASP A 136 -2.94 -4.14 1.29
CA ASP A 136 -2.44 -5.45 0.90
C ASP A 136 -2.65 -6.47 2.03
N MET A 137 -2.26 -6.11 3.26
CA MET A 137 -2.48 -6.93 4.46
C MET A 137 -3.98 -7.20 4.70
N MET A 138 -4.85 -6.19 4.57
CA MET A 138 -6.30 -6.37 4.67
C MET A 138 -6.81 -7.37 3.64
N THR A 139 -6.38 -7.25 2.38
CA THR A 139 -6.79 -8.14 1.30
C THR A 139 -6.33 -9.58 1.54
N ILE A 140 -5.08 -9.76 2.00
CA ILE A 140 -4.54 -11.07 2.39
C ILE A 140 -5.42 -11.69 3.49
N ARG A 141 -5.72 -10.92 4.56
CA ARG A 141 -6.56 -11.38 5.67
C ARG A 141 -7.95 -11.80 5.20
N GLN A 142 -8.58 -11.01 4.36
CA GLN A 142 -9.92 -11.32 3.84
C GLN A 142 -9.92 -12.57 2.95
N ARG A 143 -8.90 -12.74 2.12
CA ARG A 143 -8.80 -13.90 1.20
C ARG A 143 -8.40 -15.19 1.89
N ARG A 144 -7.58 -15.13 2.95
CA ARG A 144 -7.06 -16.31 3.67
C ARG A 144 -7.69 -16.54 5.04
N GLY A 145 -8.50 -15.60 5.55
CA GLY A 145 -9.08 -15.65 6.90
C GLY A 145 -8.05 -15.45 8.02
N ARG A 146 -6.75 -15.26 7.67
CA ARG A 146 -5.64 -15.06 8.60
C ARG A 146 -4.53 -14.24 7.95
N LEU A 147 -3.59 -13.76 8.75
CA LEU A 147 -2.37 -13.08 8.29
C LEU A 147 -1.08 -13.82 8.65
N ASP A 148 -1.15 -14.81 9.51
CA ASP A 148 -0.02 -15.59 9.98
C ASP A 148 0.07 -16.94 9.24
N HIS A 149 1.24 -17.62 9.37
CA HIS A 149 1.47 -18.97 8.83
C HIS A 149 1.13 -19.05 7.32
N LEU A 150 1.59 -18.06 6.55
CA LEU A 150 1.36 -17.99 5.10
C LEU A 150 2.67 -18.11 4.31
N THR A 151 2.59 -18.77 3.18
CA THR A 151 3.64 -18.77 2.15
C THR A 151 3.27 -17.75 1.08
N ILE A 152 4.08 -16.68 0.96
CA ILE A 152 3.83 -15.57 0.04
C ILE A 152 4.91 -15.52 -1.02
N GLY A 153 4.51 -15.66 -2.28
CA GLY A 153 5.36 -15.46 -3.45
C GLY A 153 5.34 -13.99 -3.89
N PHE A 154 6.51 -13.36 -3.95
CA PHE A 154 6.68 -12.06 -4.58
C PHE A 154 7.31 -12.26 -5.94
N CYS A 155 6.65 -11.83 -7.02
CA CYS A 155 7.08 -12.11 -8.38
C CYS A 155 7.23 -10.84 -9.22
N GLY A 156 8.36 -10.68 -9.89
CA GLY A 156 8.65 -9.62 -10.84
C GLY A 156 9.84 -8.74 -10.48
N ASP A 157 9.63 -7.44 -10.38
CA ASP A 157 10.66 -6.46 -10.00
C ASP A 157 10.75 -6.34 -8.47
N LEU A 158 11.60 -7.17 -7.86
CA LEU A 158 11.82 -7.15 -6.42
C LEU A 158 12.90 -6.15 -6.00
N LYS A 159 13.71 -5.65 -6.96
CA LYS A 159 14.80 -4.71 -6.69
C LYS A 159 14.30 -3.30 -6.41
N PHE A 160 13.39 -2.80 -7.24
CA PHE A 160 12.87 -1.44 -7.17
C PHE A 160 11.43 -1.38 -6.60
N GLY A 161 10.87 -2.54 -6.26
CA GLY A 161 9.50 -2.70 -5.80
C GLY A 161 9.30 -2.23 -4.36
N ARG A 162 9.17 -0.91 -4.10
CA ARG A 162 8.91 -0.36 -2.74
C ARG A 162 7.72 -1.01 -2.04
N THR A 163 6.67 -1.39 -2.79
CA THR A 163 5.50 -2.06 -2.23
C THR A 163 5.85 -3.46 -1.72
N VAL A 164 6.73 -4.18 -2.44
CA VAL A 164 7.28 -5.48 -2.01
C VAL A 164 8.08 -5.31 -0.72
N HIS A 165 9.02 -4.36 -0.68
CA HIS A 165 9.88 -4.14 0.49
C HIS A 165 9.07 -3.79 1.74
N SER A 166 8.12 -2.86 1.60
CA SER A 166 7.26 -2.45 2.72
C SER A 166 6.35 -3.59 3.19
N LEU A 167 5.82 -4.40 2.27
CA LEU A 167 4.96 -5.53 2.61
C LEU A 167 5.76 -6.65 3.29
N ILE A 168 6.95 -7.01 2.78
CA ILE A 168 7.86 -7.97 3.42
C ILE A 168 8.16 -7.53 4.86
N LYS A 169 8.57 -6.26 5.05
CA LYS A 169 8.87 -5.70 6.37
C LYS A 169 7.69 -5.80 7.34
N SER A 170 6.48 -5.54 6.86
CA SER A 170 5.28 -5.59 7.70
C SER A 170 4.87 -7.02 8.05
N LEU A 171 4.88 -7.93 7.07
CA LEU A 171 4.53 -9.33 7.26
C LEU A 171 5.57 -10.10 8.09
N SER A 172 6.84 -9.70 8.05
CA SER A 172 7.90 -10.28 8.89
C SER A 172 7.69 -10.09 10.40
N ARG A 173 6.73 -9.24 10.80
CA ARG A 173 6.31 -9.05 12.20
C ARG A 173 5.31 -10.11 12.67
N LEU A 174 4.83 -10.96 11.75
CA LEU A 174 3.82 -11.98 12.00
C LEU A 174 4.46 -13.37 12.11
N PRO A 175 3.93 -14.27 12.94
CA PRO A 175 4.50 -15.59 13.11
C PRO A 175 4.27 -16.50 11.90
N GLY A 176 5.19 -17.44 11.66
CA GLY A 176 5.02 -18.51 10.70
C GLY A 176 5.02 -18.10 9.23
N MET A 177 5.51 -16.91 8.89
CA MET A 177 5.62 -16.45 7.50
C MET A 177 6.75 -17.17 6.78
N LYS A 178 6.53 -17.50 5.49
CA LYS A 178 7.54 -17.96 4.52
C LYS A 178 7.44 -17.15 3.25
N PHE A 179 8.58 -16.72 2.70
CA PHE A 179 8.59 -15.97 1.45
C PHE A 179 9.26 -16.75 0.32
N VAL A 180 8.68 -16.64 -0.88
CA VAL A 180 9.27 -17.11 -2.12
C VAL A 180 9.52 -15.91 -3.02
N LEU A 181 10.79 -15.59 -3.27
CA LEU A 181 11.25 -14.42 -3.99
C LEU A 181 11.53 -14.83 -5.44
N ILE A 182 10.61 -14.47 -6.35
CA ILE A 182 10.59 -14.94 -7.74
C ILE A 182 11.02 -13.79 -8.65
N SER A 183 12.26 -13.78 -9.11
CA SER A 183 12.78 -12.70 -9.96
C SER A 183 13.96 -13.16 -10.83
N PRO A 184 14.22 -12.45 -11.96
CA PRO A 184 15.51 -12.56 -12.62
C PRO A 184 16.63 -12.09 -11.69
N GLU A 185 17.87 -12.51 -11.93
CA GLU A 185 19.03 -12.15 -11.11
C GLU A 185 19.19 -10.63 -10.96
N GLU A 186 18.96 -9.89 -12.04
CA GLU A 186 19.11 -8.44 -12.09
C GLU A 186 18.07 -7.68 -11.29
N LEU A 187 16.93 -8.32 -11.01
CA LEU A 187 15.78 -7.76 -10.29
C LEU A 187 15.53 -8.43 -8.94
N ARG A 188 16.52 -9.18 -8.42
CA ARG A 188 16.43 -9.80 -7.10
C ARG A 188 16.23 -8.76 -6.00
N VAL A 189 15.65 -9.19 -4.89
CA VAL A 189 15.45 -8.35 -3.72
C VAL A 189 16.80 -7.82 -3.22
N PRO A 190 16.88 -6.54 -2.78
CA PRO A 190 18.13 -5.98 -2.26
C PRO A 190 18.62 -6.71 -1.00
N ASP A 191 19.93 -6.79 -0.84
CA ASP A 191 20.57 -7.50 0.27
C ASP A 191 20.13 -7.01 1.66
N TYR A 192 19.77 -5.73 1.79
CA TYR A 192 19.29 -5.20 3.07
C TYR A 192 17.96 -5.83 3.52
N ILE A 193 17.10 -6.25 2.59
CA ILE A 193 15.86 -6.97 2.93
C ILE A 193 16.20 -8.33 3.55
N ILE A 194 17.17 -9.02 2.97
CA ILE A 194 17.66 -10.30 3.50
C ILE A 194 18.33 -10.09 4.85
N ASN A 195 19.36 -9.27 4.90
CA ASN A 195 20.28 -9.14 6.03
C ASN A 195 19.71 -8.38 7.22
N GLU A 196 18.77 -7.45 6.99
CA GLU A 196 18.23 -6.59 8.05
C GLU A 196 16.80 -6.94 8.44
N ILE A 197 16.08 -7.70 7.61
CA ILE A 197 14.67 -8.03 7.86
C ILE A 197 14.46 -9.54 7.98
N LEU A 198 14.82 -10.32 6.96
CA LEU A 198 14.48 -11.75 6.95
C LEU A 198 15.34 -12.57 7.92
N GLU A 199 16.65 -12.46 7.81
CA GLU A 199 17.57 -13.23 8.68
C GLU A 199 17.45 -12.88 10.16
N PRO A 200 17.41 -11.59 10.59
CA PRO A 200 17.29 -11.26 12.00
C PRO A 200 15.97 -11.72 12.63
N ASN A 201 14.91 -11.82 11.84
CA ASN A 201 13.60 -12.30 12.29
C ASN A 201 13.40 -13.83 12.08
N ASN A 202 14.44 -14.55 11.64
CA ASN A 202 14.39 -15.98 11.31
C ASN A 202 13.23 -16.34 10.36
N ILE A 203 12.96 -15.50 9.36
CA ILE A 203 11.91 -15.74 8.36
C ILE A 203 12.46 -16.66 7.26
N PRO A 204 11.88 -17.86 7.07
CA PRO A 204 12.26 -18.73 5.96
C PRO A 204 11.99 -18.07 4.62
N TYR A 205 12.95 -18.11 3.72
CA TYR A 205 12.77 -17.61 2.35
C TYR A 205 13.48 -18.53 1.33
N VAL A 206 13.01 -18.46 0.09
CA VAL A 206 13.60 -19.13 -1.07
C VAL A 206 13.67 -18.13 -2.21
N GLU A 207 14.83 -18.00 -2.86
CA GLU A 207 14.98 -17.26 -4.12
C GLU A 207 14.87 -18.26 -5.30
N THR A 208 14.03 -17.94 -6.28
CA THR A 208 13.86 -18.76 -7.50
C THR A 208 13.63 -17.87 -8.71
N ARG A 209 13.89 -18.44 -9.90
CA ARG A 209 13.59 -17.78 -11.19
C ARG A 209 12.35 -18.37 -11.87
N SER A 210 11.78 -19.45 -11.33
CA SER A 210 10.64 -20.14 -11.91
C SER A 210 9.36 -19.84 -11.14
N LEU A 211 8.44 -19.13 -11.79
CA LEU A 211 7.10 -18.90 -11.25
C LEU A 211 6.34 -20.22 -11.15
N GLU A 212 6.45 -21.07 -12.19
CA GLU A 212 5.74 -22.34 -12.29
C GLU A 212 6.13 -23.31 -11.18
N GLU A 213 7.40 -23.36 -10.80
CA GLU A 213 7.88 -24.19 -9.68
C GLU A 213 7.40 -23.66 -8.32
N ALA A 214 7.21 -22.36 -8.19
CA ALA A 214 6.77 -21.75 -6.94
C ALA A 214 5.26 -21.90 -6.70
N LEU A 215 4.44 -21.77 -7.76
CA LEU A 215 2.98 -21.69 -7.67
C LEU A 215 2.31 -22.75 -6.77
N PRO A 216 2.73 -24.06 -6.78
CA PRO A 216 2.05 -25.09 -5.99
C PRO A 216 2.10 -24.89 -4.47
N GLU A 217 3.05 -24.12 -3.96
CA GLU A 217 3.26 -23.92 -2.51
C GLU A 217 2.68 -22.60 -1.97
N LEU A 218 2.17 -21.73 -2.84
CA LEU A 218 1.80 -20.37 -2.44
C LEU A 218 0.38 -20.28 -1.87
N ASP A 219 0.25 -19.57 -0.77
CA ASP A 219 -1.03 -19.04 -0.28
C ASP A 219 -1.40 -17.73 -0.99
N ILE A 220 -0.40 -16.90 -1.26
CA ILE A 220 -0.54 -15.60 -1.93
C ILE A 220 0.54 -15.49 -3.02
N LEU A 221 0.13 -15.02 -4.19
CA LEU A 221 1.05 -14.55 -5.22
C LEU A 221 0.91 -13.02 -5.37
N TYR A 222 1.94 -12.29 -5.00
CA TYR A 222 2.02 -10.84 -5.18
C TYR A 222 2.84 -10.54 -6.44
N MET A 223 2.14 -10.20 -7.52
CA MET A 223 2.75 -9.87 -8.81
C MET A 223 3.13 -8.39 -8.85
N THR A 224 4.27 -8.08 -9.48
CA THR A 224 4.69 -6.70 -9.77
C THR A 224 5.11 -6.56 -11.23
N ARG A 225 4.87 -5.37 -11.80
CA ARG A 225 5.41 -5.05 -13.12
C ARG A 225 6.90 -4.71 -13.05
N VAL A 226 7.61 -4.92 -14.14
CA VAL A 226 8.96 -4.37 -14.33
C VAL A 226 8.83 -2.86 -14.59
N GLN A 227 9.47 -2.03 -13.76
CA GLN A 227 9.31 -0.57 -13.75
C GLN A 227 10.25 0.09 -14.76
N ARG A 228 9.78 0.38 -15.98
CA ARG A 228 10.56 1.02 -17.06
C ARG A 228 11.30 2.28 -16.59
N GLU A 229 10.63 3.08 -15.77
CA GLU A 229 11.12 4.35 -15.24
C GLU A 229 12.35 4.23 -14.30
N ARG A 230 12.76 3.00 -13.96
CA ARG A 230 13.92 2.70 -13.11
C ARG A 230 15.14 2.21 -13.89
N PHE A 231 15.01 1.99 -15.19
CA PHE A 231 16.10 1.51 -16.03
C PHE A 231 16.82 2.69 -16.70
N PHE A 232 18.15 2.68 -16.63
CA PHE A 232 18.98 3.63 -17.38
C PHE A 232 19.12 3.24 -18.84
N ASN A 233 19.01 1.93 -19.16
CA ASN A 233 19.13 1.37 -20.49
C ASN A 233 17.80 0.73 -20.92
N GLU A 234 17.26 1.16 -22.06
CA GLU A 234 16.03 0.63 -22.66
C GLU A 234 16.18 -0.86 -23.05
N GLU A 235 17.38 -1.30 -23.45
CA GLU A 235 17.63 -2.69 -23.84
C GLU A 235 17.43 -3.65 -22.66
N ASP A 236 17.89 -3.28 -21.46
CA ASP A 236 17.67 -4.07 -20.25
C ASP A 236 16.20 -4.16 -19.88
N TYR A 237 15.46 -3.05 -20.00
CA TYR A 237 14.02 -3.08 -19.79
C TYR A 237 13.32 -4.01 -20.80
N VAL A 238 13.62 -3.89 -22.09
CA VAL A 238 13.00 -4.72 -23.14
C VAL A 238 13.28 -6.22 -22.89
N ARG A 239 14.48 -6.57 -22.43
CA ARG A 239 14.86 -7.94 -22.10
C ARG A 239 14.09 -8.48 -20.88
N LEU A 240 13.82 -7.66 -19.88
CA LEU A 240 13.26 -8.09 -18.59
C LEU A 240 11.76 -7.89 -18.46
N LYS A 241 11.13 -7.01 -19.25
CA LYS A 241 9.72 -6.65 -19.12
C LYS A 241 8.72 -7.80 -19.23
N ASN A 242 9.12 -8.89 -19.91
CA ASN A 242 8.29 -10.07 -20.12
C ASN A 242 8.82 -11.30 -19.36
N SER A 243 9.68 -11.12 -18.35
CA SER A 243 10.25 -12.24 -17.59
C SER A 243 9.18 -13.10 -16.92
N TYR A 244 8.10 -12.47 -16.48
CA TYR A 244 6.98 -13.19 -15.87
C TYR A 244 5.66 -12.70 -16.44
N VAL A 245 4.87 -13.66 -16.92
CA VAL A 245 3.49 -13.44 -17.35
C VAL A 245 2.63 -14.51 -16.69
N LEU A 246 1.73 -14.12 -15.81
CA LEU A 246 0.74 -14.98 -15.21
C LEU A 246 -0.42 -15.16 -16.18
N THR A 247 -0.67 -16.39 -16.58
CA THR A 247 -1.79 -16.79 -17.45
C THR A 247 -2.74 -17.71 -16.69
N LYS A 248 -3.96 -17.83 -17.17
CA LYS A 248 -4.93 -18.78 -16.62
C LYS A 248 -4.41 -20.23 -16.62
N GLU A 249 -3.61 -20.61 -17.63
CA GLU A 249 -2.98 -21.93 -17.71
C GLU A 249 -1.99 -22.15 -16.55
N LYS A 250 -1.13 -21.16 -16.25
CA LYS A 250 -0.19 -21.23 -15.14
C LYS A 250 -0.90 -21.30 -13.78
N LEU A 251 -2.03 -20.60 -13.63
CA LEU A 251 -2.84 -20.69 -12.42
C LEU A 251 -3.34 -22.11 -12.12
N ASN A 252 -3.43 -23.02 -13.11
CA ASN A 252 -3.79 -24.42 -12.86
C ASN A 252 -2.75 -25.19 -12.03
N LEU A 253 -1.53 -24.66 -11.90
CA LEU A 253 -0.47 -25.20 -11.05
C LEU A 253 -0.62 -24.77 -9.58
N ALA A 254 -1.38 -23.73 -9.32
CA ALA A 254 -1.54 -23.14 -8.00
C ALA A 254 -2.73 -23.77 -7.24
N PRO A 255 -2.69 -23.73 -5.88
CA PRO A 255 -3.84 -24.10 -5.06
C PRO A 255 -5.12 -23.33 -5.44
N ALA A 256 -6.26 -23.99 -5.32
CA ALA A 256 -7.55 -23.38 -5.67
C ALA A 256 -7.92 -22.19 -4.79
N ASP A 257 -7.38 -22.12 -3.58
CA ASP A 257 -7.60 -21.07 -2.57
C ASP A 257 -6.45 -20.06 -2.48
N MET A 258 -5.43 -20.14 -3.35
CA MET A 258 -4.40 -19.11 -3.49
C MET A 258 -5.06 -17.78 -3.91
N ALA A 259 -4.54 -16.65 -3.46
CA ALA A 259 -4.97 -15.35 -3.97
C ALA A 259 -3.86 -14.63 -4.73
N VAL A 260 -4.24 -13.98 -5.84
CA VAL A 260 -3.34 -13.18 -6.68
C VAL A 260 -3.55 -11.69 -6.38
N LEU A 261 -2.51 -11.02 -5.91
CA LEU A 261 -2.47 -9.59 -5.62
C LEU A 261 -1.58 -8.86 -6.63
N HIS A 262 -1.86 -7.57 -6.83
CA HIS A 262 -1.04 -6.70 -7.68
C HIS A 262 -1.28 -5.24 -7.28
N PRO A 263 -0.24 -4.40 -7.05
CA PRO A 263 -0.43 -3.01 -6.64
C PRO A 263 -0.97 -2.10 -7.75
N LEU A 264 -1.05 -2.60 -8.97
CA LEU A 264 -1.46 -1.88 -10.19
C LEU A 264 -0.64 -0.59 -10.45
N PRO A 265 -0.50 -0.12 -11.70
CA PRO A 265 -1.09 -0.68 -12.92
C PRO A 265 -0.37 -1.94 -13.36
N ARG A 266 -1.11 -2.90 -13.89
CA ARG A 266 -0.49 -3.97 -14.68
C ARG A 266 -0.30 -3.51 -16.13
N VAL A 267 0.66 -4.11 -16.82
CA VAL A 267 0.91 -3.90 -18.24
C VAL A 267 0.64 -5.21 -19.00
N ASN A 268 1.51 -6.20 -18.82
CA ASN A 268 1.42 -7.49 -19.51
C ASN A 268 1.76 -8.69 -18.58
N GLU A 269 2.11 -8.42 -17.33
CA GLU A 269 2.52 -9.44 -16.35
C GLU A 269 1.36 -10.29 -15.82
N ILE A 270 0.11 -9.89 -16.07
CA ILE A 270 -1.09 -10.71 -15.84
C ILE A 270 -1.98 -10.58 -17.07
N THR A 271 -2.34 -11.70 -17.69
CA THR A 271 -3.23 -11.72 -18.85
C THR A 271 -4.68 -11.44 -18.46
N LEU A 272 -5.48 -10.93 -19.40
CA LEU A 272 -6.87 -10.49 -19.13
C LEU A 272 -7.80 -11.64 -18.73
N ASP A 273 -7.53 -12.85 -19.19
CA ASP A 273 -8.31 -14.04 -18.87
C ASP A 273 -8.18 -14.51 -17.42
N VAL A 274 -7.18 -13.97 -16.69
CA VAL A 274 -7.02 -14.17 -15.24
C VAL A 274 -8.03 -13.34 -14.44
N ASP A 275 -8.58 -12.26 -15.00
CA ASP A 275 -9.52 -11.37 -14.29
C ASP A 275 -10.80 -12.09 -13.83
N ASP A 276 -11.24 -13.08 -14.59
CA ASP A 276 -12.43 -13.88 -14.27
C ASP A 276 -12.12 -15.09 -13.35
N ASP A 277 -10.86 -15.29 -12.95
CA ASP A 277 -10.50 -16.36 -12.03
C ASP A 277 -10.82 -15.94 -10.58
N PRO A 278 -11.48 -16.77 -9.77
CA PRO A 278 -11.84 -16.43 -8.39
C PRO A 278 -10.64 -16.11 -7.48
N ARG A 279 -9.43 -16.53 -7.88
CA ARG A 279 -8.18 -16.20 -7.18
C ARG A 279 -7.69 -14.77 -7.46
N ALA A 280 -8.17 -14.10 -8.51
CA ALA A 280 -7.80 -12.72 -8.83
C ALA A 280 -8.37 -11.76 -7.77
N ALA A 281 -7.50 -11.20 -6.93
CA ALA A 281 -7.88 -10.32 -5.83
C ALA A 281 -7.43 -8.85 -6.00
N TYR A 282 -6.77 -8.53 -7.11
CA TYR A 282 -6.16 -7.20 -7.28
C TYR A 282 -7.17 -6.06 -7.51
N PHE A 283 -8.41 -6.35 -7.92
CA PHE A 283 -9.47 -5.34 -7.95
C PHE A 283 -10.16 -5.18 -6.60
N ASP A 284 -10.33 -6.26 -5.83
CA ASP A 284 -10.77 -6.18 -4.43
C ASP A 284 -9.75 -5.39 -3.60
N GLN A 285 -8.46 -5.56 -3.87
CA GLN A 285 -7.36 -4.79 -3.29
C GLN A 285 -7.57 -3.28 -3.49
N VAL A 286 -8.02 -2.84 -4.67
CA VAL A 286 -8.33 -1.43 -4.94
C VAL A 286 -9.49 -0.95 -4.07
N GLN A 287 -10.55 -1.74 -3.94
CA GLN A 287 -11.72 -1.41 -3.11
C GLN A 287 -11.37 -1.40 -1.62
N ASN A 288 -10.64 -2.39 -1.15
CA ASN A 288 -10.10 -2.44 0.22
C ASN A 288 -9.24 -1.22 0.55
N GLY A 289 -8.57 -0.67 -0.46
CA GLY A 289 -7.86 0.60 -0.33
C GLY A 289 -8.74 1.77 0.08
N VAL A 290 -9.99 1.81 -0.33
CA VAL A 290 -10.94 2.86 0.10
C VAL A 290 -11.30 2.65 1.57
N TYR A 291 -11.71 1.45 1.96
CA TYR A 291 -12.11 1.16 3.34
C TYR A 291 -10.96 1.31 4.34
N MET A 292 -9.76 0.86 3.97
CA MET A 292 -8.56 1.05 4.80
C MET A 292 -8.22 2.53 4.98
N ARG A 293 -8.38 3.36 3.94
CA ARG A 293 -8.17 4.81 4.03
C ARG A 293 -9.27 5.51 4.82
N MET A 294 -10.51 5.03 4.77
CA MET A 294 -11.58 5.51 5.66
C MET A 294 -11.21 5.24 7.12
N ALA A 295 -10.83 4.01 7.46
CA ALA A 295 -10.40 3.66 8.81
C ALA A 295 -9.20 4.50 9.28
N LEU A 296 -8.19 4.68 8.42
CA LEU A 296 -7.01 5.48 8.71
C LEU A 296 -7.33 6.96 8.95
N ILE A 297 -8.19 7.56 8.13
CA ILE A 297 -8.66 8.96 8.28
C ILE A 297 -9.41 9.09 9.61
N MET A 298 -10.35 8.19 9.89
CA MET A 298 -11.09 8.20 11.16
C MET A 298 -10.16 8.14 12.35
N THR A 299 -9.23 7.18 12.35
CA THR A 299 -8.29 6.97 13.46
C THR A 299 -7.41 8.19 13.69
N LEU A 300 -6.74 8.71 12.65
CA LEU A 300 -5.85 9.86 12.78
C LEU A 300 -6.57 11.16 13.15
N LEU A 301 -7.86 11.28 12.85
CA LEU A 301 -8.72 12.39 13.30
C LEU A 301 -9.35 12.16 14.68
N GLY A 302 -9.11 11.02 15.33
CA GLY A 302 -9.72 10.66 16.61
C GLY A 302 -11.24 10.50 16.52
N LEU A 303 -11.77 10.11 15.34
CA LEU A 303 -13.20 9.91 15.13
C LEU A 303 -13.61 8.52 15.64
N LYS A 304 -14.71 8.48 16.37
CA LYS A 304 -15.23 7.23 16.93
C LYS A 304 -15.92 6.39 15.89
N ASP A 305 -15.75 5.09 16.00
CA ASP A 305 -16.54 4.09 15.27
C ASP A 305 -18.00 4.17 15.74
N PRO A 306 -18.98 4.43 14.86
CA PRO A 306 -20.39 4.52 15.24
C PRO A 306 -20.98 3.22 15.78
N LYS A 307 -20.32 2.07 15.53
CA LYS A 307 -20.77 0.76 16.01
C LYS A 307 -20.27 0.40 17.41
N THR A 308 -19.08 0.85 17.76
CA THR A 308 -18.42 0.52 19.06
C THR A 308 -18.38 1.71 20.02
N GLY A 309 -18.43 2.93 19.51
CA GLY A 309 -18.23 4.16 20.28
C GLY A 309 -16.76 4.46 20.59
N GLU A 310 -15.81 3.67 20.07
CA GLU A 310 -14.38 3.75 20.36
C GLU A 310 -13.59 4.24 19.12
N VAL A 311 -12.37 4.70 19.33
CA VAL A 311 -11.37 4.92 18.28
C VAL A 311 -10.58 3.62 18.08
N ALA A 312 -10.04 3.38 16.88
CA ALA A 312 -9.29 2.15 16.63
C ALA A 312 -8.07 2.01 17.55
N PHE A 313 -7.38 3.12 17.82
CA PHE A 313 -6.33 3.24 18.84
C PHE A 313 -6.09 4.72 19.19
N ASP A 314 -5.42 4.97 20.30
CA ASP A 314 -5.15 6.33 20.78
C ASP A 314 -4.12 7.05 19.87
N VAL A 315 -4.44 8.29 19.49
CA VAL A 315 -3.59 9.16 18.65
C VAL A 315 -3.09 10.41 19.38
N GLU A 316 -3.39 10.54 20.67
CA GLU A 316 -2.99 11.68 21.50
C GLU A 316 -1.59 11.51 22.13
N GLY A 317 -0.85 10.46 21.79
CA GLY A 317 0.51 10.19 22.22
C GLY A 317 1.58 11.16 21.72
#